data_56fa869fb0e730be934823d079df096e
#
_entry.id   56fa869fb0e730be934823d079df096e
#
_cell.length_a   1.000
_cell.length_b   1.000
_cell.length_c   1.000
_cell.angle_alpha   90.00
_cell.angle_beta   90.00
_cell.angle_gamma   90.00
#
_symmetry.space_group_name_H-M   'P 1'
#
loop_
_entity.id
_entity.type
_entity.pdbx_description
1 polymer ?
#
loop_
_entity_poly.entity_id
_entity_poly.type
_entity_poly.pdbx_seq_one_letter_code
_entity_poly.pdbx_strand_id
1 'polypeptide(L)'
;MSSMITTTPLDVGDLVTLRVTWTVAGVLTNPTTVVLTVKMPDGTTSTPAATLESTGVYAYNLLLSASGVWSYRWAATGAVQAAEEDRLYVRASSVLA
;
A
#
# COMPACT_ATOMS: atom_id res chain seq x y z
N MET A 1 -4.09 -3.20 -13.95
CA MET A 1 -3.46 -3.15 -12.62
C MET A 1 -3.09 -1.71 -12.32
N SER A 2 -3.47 -1.22 -11.16
CA SER A 2 -3.14 0.13 -10.72
C SER A 2 -3.14 0.21 -9.20
N SER A 3 -2.40 1.16 -8.63
CA SER A 3 -2.46 1.49 -7.23
C SER A 3 -2.79 2.96 -7.06
N MET A 4 -3.49 3.27 -5.98
CA MET A 4 -3.88 4.63 -5.65
C MET A 4 -3.52 4.98 -4.24
N ILE A 5 -3.06 6.22 -4.06
CA ILE A 5 -2.75 6.76 -2.75
C ILE A 5 -3.00 8.26 -2.74
N THR A 6 -3.29 8.80 -1.56
CA THR A 6 -3.38 10.24 -1.37
C THR A 6 -2.07 10.92 -1.76
N THR A 7 -2.17 11.94 -2.62
CA THR A 7 -1.01 12.70 -3.09
C THR A 7 -0.74 13.97 -2.27
N THR A 8 -1.62 14.33 -1.34
CA THR A 8 -1.40 15.45 -0.43
C THR A 8 -0.20 15.17 0.48
N PRO A 9 0.49 16.21 0.98
CA PRO A 9 1.58 16.00 1.93
C PRO A 9 1.12 15.15 3.12
N LEU A 10 1.97 14.18 3.49
CA LEU A 10 1.68 13.25 4.58
C LEU A 10 2.47 13.64 5.82
N ASP A 11 1.82 13.52 6.97
CA ASP A 11 2.41 13.86 8.27
C ASP A 11 2.40 12.64 9.19
N VAL A 12 3.33 12.62 10.14
CA VAL A 12 3.32 11.61 11.20
C VAL A 12 1.98 11.63 11.91
N GLY A 13 1.37 10.46 12.04
CA GLY A 13 0.05 10.29 12.64
C GLY A 13 -1.09 10.17 11.63
N ASP A 14 -0.83 10.43 10.35
CA ASP A 14 -1.85 10.25 9.32
C ASP A 14 -2.13 8.77 9.11
N LEU A 15 -3.42 8.46 8.87
CA LEU A 15 -3.85 7.14 8.44
C LEU A 15 -4.15 7.20 6.95
N VAL A 16 -3.43 6.41 6.16
CA VAL A 16 -3.61 6.39 4.70
C VAL A 16 -4.13 5.03 4.27
N THR A 17 -4.93 5.01 3.22
CA THR A 17 -5.40 3.77 2.61
C THR A 17 -4.55 3.45 1.40
N LEU A 18 -3.85 2.31 1.45
CA LEU A 18 -3.15 1.75 0.30
C LEU A 18 -4.15 0.87 -0.45
N ARG A 19 -4.39 1.17 -1.71
CA ARG A 19 -5.37 0.43 -2.50
C ARG A 19 -4.76 0.02 -3.83
N VAL A 20 -5.07 -1.21 -4.25
CA VAL A 20 -4.60 -1.75 -5.52
C VAL A 20 -5.78 -2.39 -6.26
N THR A 21 -5.78 -2.26 -7.58
CA THR A 21 -6.77 -2.86 -8.46
C THR A 21 -6.08 -3.83 -9.40
N TRP A 22 -6.57 -5.08 -9.43
CA TRP A 22 -6.01 -6.13 -10.26
C TRP A 22 -6.95 -6.42 -11.43
N THR A 23 -6.40 -6.35 -12.65
CA THR A 23 -7.16 -6.67 -13.87
C THR A 23 -6.38 -7.65 -14.74
N VAL A 24 -7.13 -8.47 -15.47
CA VAL A 24 -6.59 -9.34 -16.52
C VAL A 24 -7.36 -9.01 -17.79
N ALA A 25 -6.65 -8.59 -18.82
CA ALA A 25 -7.27 -8.17 -20.11
C ALA A 25 -8.38 -7.13 -19.88
N GLY A 26 -8.17 -6.20 -18.94
CA GLY A 26 -9.14 -5.14 -18.62
C GLY A 26 -10.29 -5.56 -17.71
N VAL A 27 -10.32 -6.81 -17.24
CA VAL A 27 -11.40 -7.34 -16.40
C VAL A 27 -10.90 -7.45 -14.95
N LEU A 28 -11.66 -6.91 -14.00
CA LEU A 28 -11.36 -7.02 -12.58
C LEU A 28 -11.32 -8.49 -12.19
N THR A 29 -10.21 -8.92 -11.58
CA THR A 29 -9.97 -10.32 -11.28
C THR A 29 -9.32 -10.45 -9.90
N ASN A 30 -9.84 -11.37 -9.08
CA ASN A 30 -9.22 -11.69 -7.79
C ASN A 30 -8.02 -12.61 -8.02
N PRO A 31 -6.81 -12.21 -7.56
CA PRO A 31 -5.67 -13.12 -7.54
C PRO A 31 -5.93 -14.28 -6.57
N THR A 32 -5.17 -15.38 -6.73
CA THR A 32 -5.18 -16.48 -5.77
C THR A 32 -4.60 -16.03 -4.44
N THR A 33 -3.50 -15.28 -4.48
CA THR A 33 -2.89 -14.68 -3.29
C THR A 33 -2.53 -13.23 -3.54
N VAL A 34 -2.63 -12.40 -2.50
CA VAL A 34 -2.16 -11.01 -2.51
C VAL A 34 -1.33 -10.80 -1.26
N VAL A 35 -0.11 -10.32 -1.43
CA VAL A 35 0.80 -9.99 -0.33
C VAL A 35 1.15 -8.51 -0.40
N LEU A 36 0.91 -7.79 0.68
CA LEU A 36 1.38 -6.42 0.84
C LEU A 36 2.60 -6.45 1.75
N THR A 37 3.70 -5.90 1.29
CA THR A 37 4.91 -5.70 2.08
C THR A 37 5.09 -4.21 2.30
N VAL A 38 5.25 -3.80 3.55
CA VAL A 38 5.48 -2.41 3.93
C VAL A 38 6.85 -2.29 4.57
N LYS A 39 7.66 -1.34 4.10
CA LYS A 39 8.97 -1.04 4.65
C LYS A 39 8.94 0.34 5.30
N MET A 40 9.27 0.39 6.58
CA MET A 40 9.34 1.62 7.35
C MET A 40 10.63 2.39 7.08
N PRO A 41 10.71 3.68 7.44
CA PRO A 41 11.93 4.47 7.23
C PRO A 41 13.18 3.90 7.92
N ASP A 42 13.02 3.15 9.02
CA ASP A 42 14.15 2.52 9.72
C ASP A 42 14.60 1.21 9.06
N GLY A 43 13.97 0.79 7.97
CA GLY A 43 14.28 -0.44 7.27
C GLY A 43 13.49 -1.67 7.71
N THR A 44 12.68 -1.55 8.76
CA THR A 44 11.83 -2.65 9.22
C THR A 44 10.75 -2.96 8.18
N THR A 45 10.52 -4.23 7.90
CA THR A 45 9.48 -4.68 6.98
C THR A 45 8.39 -5.44 7.70
N SER A 46 7.17 -5.35 7.19
CA SER A 46 6.02 -6.11 7.66
C SER A 46 5.15 -6.52 6.48
N THR A 47 4.33 -7.56 6.69
CA THR A 47 3.42 -8.07 5.67
C THR A 47 2.00 -8.11 6.24
N PRO A 48 1.35 -6.94 6.39
CA PRO A 48 0.01 -6.90 6.96
C PRO A 48 -1.01 -7.55 6.02
N ALA A 49 -2.09 -8.05 6.58
CA ALA A 49 -3.17 -8.65 5.82
C ALA A 49 -4.01 -7.56 5.17
N ALA A 50 -4.10 -7.57 3.84
CA ALA A 50 -4.96 -6.65 3.11
C ALA A 50 -6.40 -7.15 3.10
N THR A 51 -7.34 -6.23 2.93
CA THR A 51 -8.76 -6.51 2.88
C THR A 51 -9.26 -6.48 1.44
N LEU A 52 -10.01 -7.50 1.03
CA LEU A 52 -10.71 -7.49 -0.25
C LEU A 52 -11.94 -6.58 -0.11
N GLU A 53 -11.95 -5.47 -0.85
CA GLU A 53 -13.08 -4.53 -0.85
C GLU A 53 -14.16 -4.92 -1.85
N SER A 54 -13.73 -5.33 -3.04
CA SER A 54 -14.62 -5.78 -4.13
C SER A 54 -13.77 -6.60 -5.10
N THR A 55 -14.39 -7.19 -6.10
CA THR A 55 -13.66 -8.02 -7.07
C THR A 55 -12.46 -7.26 -7.64
N GLY A 56 -11.26 -7.81 -7.44
CA GLY A 56 -10.00 -7.25 -7.93
C GLY A 56 -9.47 -6.07 -7.15
N VAL A 57 -10.15 -5.60 -6.10
CA VAL A 57 -9.74 -4.41 -5.34
C VAL A 57 -9.40 -4.80 -3.91
N TYR A 58 -8.16 -4.52 -3.51
CA TYR A 58 -7.65 -4.77 -2.16
C TYR A 58 -7.17 -3.48 -1.53
N ALA A 59 -7.31 -3.37 -0.22
CA ALA A 59 -6.92 -2.18 0.52
C ALA A 59 -6.33 -2.53 1.88
N TYR A 60 -5.50 -1.62 2.40
CA TYR A 60 -4.97 -1.68 3.75
C TYR A 60 -4.83 -0.26 4.30
N ASN A 61 -5.32 -0.04 5.51
CA ASN A 61 -5.18 1.24 6.20
C ASN A 61 -3.87 1.24 6.97
N LEU A 62 -2.94 2.11 6.58
CA LEU A 62 -1.60 2.21 7.15
C LEU A 62 -1.49 3.46 8.01
N LEU A 63 -1.13 3.28 9.29
CA LEU A 63 -0.81 4.38 10.17
C LEU A 63 0.66 4.78 9.99
N LEU A 64 0.91 6.04 9.65
CA LEU A 64 2.25 6.57 9.44
C LEU A 64 2.82 7.01 10.78
N SER A 65 3.43 6.09 11.51
CA SER A 65 3.91 6.31 12.87
C SER A 65 5.30 6.93 12.96
N ALA A 66 5.98 7.11 11.84
CA ALA A 66 7.32 7.69 11.79
C ALA A 66 7.47 8.58 10.56
N SER A 67 8.31 9.60 10.66
CA SER A 67 8.65 10.43 9.50
C SER A 67 9.74 9.75 8.65
N GLY A 68 9.81 10.12 7.38
CA GLY A 68 10.77 9.60 6.45
C GLY A 68 10.12 8.94 5.25
N VAL A 69 10.86 8.07 4.58
CA VAL A 69 10.38 7.40 3.38
C VAL A 69 9.86 6.01 3.74
N TRP A 70 8.58 5.77 3.44
CA TRP A 70 7.94 4.48 3.53
C TRP A 70 7.87 3.90 2.13
N SER A 71 8.09 2.60 1.99
CA SER A 71 7.92 1.90 0.72
C SER A 71 6.92 0.78 0.89
N TYR A 72 6.19 0.45 -0.16
CA TYR A 72 5.29 -0.70 -0.11
C TYR A 72 5.26 -1.39 -1.46
N ARG A 73 4.94 -2.68 -1.42
CA ARG A 73 4.84 -3.53 -2.60
C ARG A 73 3.63 -4.42 -2.46
N TRP A 74 2.79 -4.39 -3.47
CA TRP A 74 1.71 -5.35 -3.66
C TRP A 74 2.21 -6.44 -4.60
N ALA A 75 2.00 -7.69 -4.25
CA ALA A 75 2.33 -8.82 -5.12
C ALA A 75 1.12 -9.76 -5.20
N ALA A 76 0.76 -10.12 -6.41
CA ALA A 76 -0.34 -11.01 -6.70
C ALA A 76 0.16 -12.26 -7.41
N THR A 77 -0.40 -13.41 -7.10
CA THR A 77 -0.09 -14.68 -7.76
C THR A 77 -1.36 -15.45 -8.10
N GLY A 78 -1.22 -16.46 -8.94
CA GLY A 78 -2.33 -17.29 -9.38
C GLY A 78 -3.02 -16.72 -10.60
N ALA A 79 -4.31 -16.43 -10.51
CA ALA A 79 -5.10 -15.87 -11.62
C ALA A 79 -4.57 -14.53 -12.11
N VAL A 80 -3.90 -13.77 -11.23
CA VAL A 80 -3.16 -12.55 -11.58
C VAL A 80 -1.72 -12.74 -11.13
N GLN A 81 -0.76 -12.52 -12.03
CA GLN A 81 0.66 -12.62 -11.73
C GLN A 81 1.27 -11.25 -11.98
N ALA A 82 1.35 -10.43 -10.92
CA ALA A 82 1.77 -9.04 -11.05
C ALA A 82 2.28 -8.48 -9.74
N ALA A 83 2.99 -7.35 -9.82
CA ALA A 83 3.45 -6.61 -8.65
C ALA A 83 3.36 -5.12 -8.90
N GLU A 84 3.17 -4.35 -7.83
CA GLU A 84 3.10 -2.90 -7.88
C GLU A 84 3.80 -2.32 -6.65
N GLU A 85 4.67 -1.34 -6.85
CA GLU A 85 5.44 -0.72 -5.78
C GLU A 85 5.26 0.79 -5.81
N ASP A 86 5.33 1.42 -4.64
CA ASP A 86 5.35 2.86 -4.53
C ASP A 86 5.99 3.30 -3.22
N ARG A 87 6.09 4.61 -3.02
CA ARG A 87 6.70 5.22 -1.85
C ARG A 87 5.83 6.33 -1.30
N LEU A 88 5.95 6.54 0.02
CA LEU A 88 5.29 7.62 0.74
C LEU A 88 6.35 8.48 1.41
N TYR A 89 6.20 9.78 1.31
CA TYR A 89 7.11 10.74 1.94
C TYR A 89 6.36 11.38 3.09
N VAL A 90 6.77 11.07 4.33
CA VAL A 90 6.08 11.50 5.55
C VAL A 90 6.91 12.55 6.24
N ARG A 91 6.32 13.73 6.47
CA ARG A 91 6.98 14.85 7.13
C ARG A 91 6.97 14.65 8.64
N ALA A 92 8.04 15.10 9.30
CA ALA A 92 8.07 15.18 10.75
C ALA A 92 7.05 16.21 11.25
N SER A 93 6.46 15.95 12.42
CA SER A 93 5.56 16.92 13.03
C SER A 93 6.32 18.19 13.43
N SER A 94 5.86 19.35 12.95
CA SER A 94 6.45 20.63 13.35
C SER A 94 6.05 21.05 14.76
N VAL A 95 5.04 20.41 15.33
CA VAL A 95 4.57 20.69 16.69
C VAL A 95 5.33 19.87 17.72
N LEU A 96 5.65 18.60 17.35
CA LEU A 96 6.30 17.65 18.26
C LEU A 96 7.80 17.56 18.06
N ALA A 97 8.32 18.17 17.02
CA ALA A 97 9.75 18.11 16.68
C ALA A 97 10.58 19.00 17.62
#